data_cb85e3d0e4baeb256ee73ef49828a345
#
_entry.id   cb85e3d0e4baeb256ee73ef49828a345
#
_cell.length_a   1.000
_cell.length_b   1.000
_cell.length_c   1.000
_cell.angle_alpha   90.00
_cell.angle_beta   90.00
_cell.angle_gamma   90.00
#
_symmetry.space_group_name_H-M   'P 1'
#
loop_
_entity.id
_entity.type
_entity.pdbx_description
1 polymer ?
#
loop_
_entity_poly.entity_id
_entity_poly.type
_entity_poly.pdbx_seq_one_letter_code
_entity_poly.pdbx_strand_id
1 'polypeptide(L)'
;MKKIYTLVFSLMFLYSCEYSNVQYIDVDKATNENIVLAQSWIDNLLSNNLEDVKNSMHEEFTFVYMGITENANGPYGKGGVSYGKEDFFSDYWPIVGELLPNGIVLKTIDTIADTEGVALIQEGDAEGINGEYDNKYVWIFKFKDSLIYKVREYNSDLLVGTRLYKNKLVEDD
;
A
#
# COMPACT_ATOMS: atom_id res chain seq x y z
N MET A 1 2.59 -54.76 68.22
CA MET A 1 2.95 -54.50 66.83
C MET A 1 1.90 -53.53 66.23
N LYS A 2 2.24 -52.27 66.16
CA LYS A 2 1.35 -51.25 65.55
C LYS A 2 1.74 -51.02 64.08
N LYS A 3 0.81 -51.29 63.16
CA LYS A 3 0.99 -51.02 61.75
C LYS A 3 0.67 -49.57 61.50
N ILE A 4 1.67 -48.79 61.00
CA ILE A 4 1.53 -47.41 60.56
C ILE A 4 1.15 -47.48 59.08
N TYR A 5 -0.05 -46.97 58.73
CA TYR A 5 -0.47 -46.77 57.37
C TYR A 5 -0.03 -45.38 56.93
N THR A 6 0.93 -45.31 56.00
CA THR A 6 1.35 -44.10 55.41
C THR A 6 0.36 -43.76 54.27
N LEU A 7 -0.39 -42.70 54.48
CA LEU A 7 -1.32 -42.15 53.40
C LEU A 7 -0.52 -41.29 52.45
N VAL A 8 -0.31 -41.77 51.23
CA VAL A 8 0.31 -40.99 50.17
C VAL A 8 -0.78 -40.12 49.52
N PHE A 9 -0.72 -38.81 49.78
CA PHE A 9 -1.59 -37.83 49.16
C PHE A 9 -0.97 -37.47 47.79
N SER A 10 -1.52 -38.04 46.70
CA SER A 10 -1.16 -37.68 45.33
C SER A 10 -1.83 -36.36 44.99
N LEU A 11 -1.07 -35.25 45.00
CA LEU A 11 -1.51 -33.98 44.44
C LEU A 11 -1.54 -34.12 42.92
N MET A 12 -2.71 -34.32 42.32
CA MET A 12 -2.93 -34.08 40.91
C MET A 12 -2.92 -32.58 40.68
N PHE A 13 -1.83 -32.07 40.15
CA PHE A 13 -1.81 -30.76 39.50
C PHE A 13 -2.62 -30.84 38.22
N LEU A 14 -3.85 -30.37 38.26
CA LEU A 14 -4.61 -30.06 37.09
C LEU A 14 -3.97 -28.83 36.42
N TYR A 15 -3.09 -29.07 35.47
CA TYR A 15 -2.71 -28.04 34.51
C TYR A 15 -3.97 -27.70 33.68
N SER A 16 -4.63 -26.64 34.08
CA SER A 16 -5.62 -25.98 33.20
C SER A 16 -4.84 -25.41 32.03
N CYS A 17 -4.87 -26.12 30.92
CA CYS A 17 -4.45 -25.58 29.64
C CYS A 17 -5.46 -24.48 29.30
N GLU A 18 -5.10 -23.22 29.53
CA GLU A 18 -5.85 -22.13 28.97
C GLU A 18 -5.79 -22.31 27.45
N TYR A 19 -6.89 -22.74 26.84
CA TYR A 19 -7.09 -22.66 25.41
C TYR A 19 -7.10 -21.17 25.09
N SER A 20 -5.93 -20.64 24.68
CA SER A 20 -5.90 -19.38 23.95
C SER A 20 -6.84 -19.57 22.74
N ASN A 21 -7.87 -18.75 22.66
CA ASN A 21 -8.72 -18.66 21.47
C ASN A 21 -7.82 -18.28 20.30
N VAL A 22 -7.24 -19.25 19.62
CA VAL A 22 -6.58 -19.06 18.34
C VAL A 22 -7.70 -18.71 17.39
N GLN A 23 -7.85 -17.43 17.10
CA GLN A 23 -8.77 -16.96 16.09
C GLN A 23 -8.25 -17.50 14.76
N TYR A 24 -8.96 -18.50 14.21
CA TYR A 24 -8.65 -19.02 12.88
C TYR A 24 -8.92 -17.89 11.88
N ILE A 25 -7.87 -17.33 11.32
CA ILE A 25 -7.97 -16.39 10.21
C ILE A 25 -8.21 -17.23 8.96
N ASP A 26 -9.35 -16.99 8.30
CA ASP A 26 -9.57 -17.51 6.95
C ASP A 26 -8.66 -16.73 5.99
N VAL A 27 -7.53 -17.33 5.65
CA VAL A 27 -6.47 -16.72 4.85
C VAL A 27 -7.00 -16.28 3.48
N ASP A 28 -7.82 -17.09 2.84
CA ASP A 28 -8.36 -16.79 1.52
C ASP A 28 -9.33 -15.60 1.59
N LYS A 29 -10.17 -15.56 2.62
CA LYS A 29 -11.09 -14.47 2.84
C LYS A 29 -10.35 -13.15 3.13
N ALA A 30 -9.40 -13.15 4.06
CA ALA A 30 -8.62 -11.96 4.41
C ALA A 30 -7.82 -11.43 3.20
N THR A 31 -7.22 -12.32 2.41
CA THR A 31 -6.51 -11.97 1.19
C THR A 31 -7.45 -11.33 0.16
N ASN A 32 -8.63 -11.89 -0.06
CA ASN A 32 -9.62 -11.34 -0.99
C ASN A 32 -10.14 -9.97 -0.53
N GLU A 33 -10.40 -9.77 0.77
CA GLU A 33 -10.81 -8.48 1.33
C GLU A 33 -9.73 -7.42 1.12
N ASN A 34 -8.45 -7.76 1.29
CA ASN A 34 -7.31 -6.88 1.02
C ASN A 34 -7.21 -6.49 -0.45
N ILE A 35 -7.41 -7.44 -1.39
CA ILE A 35 -7.41 -7.16 -2.83
C ILE A 35 -8.53 -6.16 -3.19
N VAL A 36 -9.75 -6.42 -2.71
CA VAL A 36 -10.90 -5.55 -2.95
C VAL A 36 -10.64 -4.15 -2.39
N LEU A 37 -10.09 -4.04 -1.20
CA LEU A 37 -9.80 -2.76 -0.56
C LEU A 37 -8.73 -1.98 -1.34
N ALA A 38 -7.65 -2.65 -1.78
CA ALA A 38 -6.60 -2.03 -2.57
C ALA A 38 -7.12 -1.53 -3.92
N GLN A 39 -7.90 -2.35 -4.63
CA GLN A 39 -8.49 -1.96 -5.92
C GLN A 39 -9.49 -0.81 -5.74
N SER A 40 -10.38 -0.88 -4.75
CA SER A 40 -11.35 0.17 -4.46
C SER A 40 -10.68 1.50 -4.12
N TRP A 41 -9.52 1.48 -3.43
CA TRP A 41 -8.77 2.69 -3.13
C TRP A 41 -8.29 3.39 -4.40
N ILE A 42 -7.73 2.64 -5.37
CA ILE A 42 -7.33 3.18 -6.68
C ILE A 42 -8.55 3.70 -7.44
N ASP A 43 -9.62 2.92 -7.53
CA ASP A 43 -10.82 3.29 -8.28
C ASP A 43 -11.48 4.56 -7.73
N ASN A 44 -11.51 4.72 -6.39
CA ASN A 44 -12.04 5.90 -5.72
C ASN A 44 -11.14 7.12 -5.94
N LEU A 45 -9.80 6.96 -5.93
CA LEU A 45 -8.88 8.05 -6.29
C LEU A 45 -9.15 8.56 -7.71
N LEU A 46 -9.21 7.65 -8.68
CA LEU A 46 -9.43 7.99 -10.09
C LEU A 46 -10.82 8.61 -10.33
N SER A 47 -11.81 8.21 -9.54
CA SER A 47 -13.17 8.77 -9.59
C SER A 47 -13.34 10.04 -8.74
N ASN A 48 -12.28 10.54 -8.10
CA ASN A 48 -12.29 11.68 -7.17
C ASN A 48 -13.25 11.51 -5.96
N ASN A 49 -13.48 10.25 -5.53
CA ASN A 49 -14.24 9.92 -4.33
C ASN A 49 -13.33 9.98 -3.09
N LEU A 50 -12.75 11.15 -2.82
CA LEU A 50 -11.68 11.33 -1.83
C LEU A 50 -12.10 11.03 -0.40
N GLU A 51 -13.37 11.16 -0.06
CA GLU A 51 -13.91 10.79 1.26
C GLU A 51 -13.78 9.27 1.49
N ASP A 52 -14.16 8.45 0.51
CA ASP A 52 -14.04 6.99 0.59
C ASP A 52 -12.59 6.55 0.63
N VAL A 53 -11.71 7.22 -0.14
CA VAL A 53 -10.26 7.03 -0.05
C VAL A 53 -9.78 7.28 1.38
N LYS A 54 -10.13 8.43 1.97
CA LYS A 54 -9.71 8.84 3.31
C LYS A 54 -10.24 7.89 4.40
N ASN A 55 -11.47 7.42 4.26
CA ASN A 55 -12.11 6.49 5.20
C ASN A 55 -11.48 5.10 5.18
N SER A 56 -10.90 4.69 4.05
CA SER A 56 -10.19 3.41 3.92
C SER A 56 -8.73 3.44 4.44
N MET A 57 -8.20 4.61 4.79
CA MET A 57 -6.85 4.81 5.28
C MET A 57 -6.78 4.74 6.80
N HIS A 58 -5.79 4.01 7.33
CA HIS A 58 -5.44 3.99 8.75
C HIS A 58 -4.96 5.37 9.22
N GLU A 59 -5.06 5.68 10.52
CA GLU A 59 -4.59 6.96 11.09
C GLU A 59 -3.09 7.20 10.86
N GLU A 60 -2.29 6.12 10.96
CA GLU A 60 -0.84 6.15 10.70
C GLU A 60 -0.50 5.87 9.22
N PHE A 61 -1.41 6.19 8.31
CA PHE A 61 -1.21 5.96 6.88
C PHE A 61 0.06 6.64 6.36
N THR A 62 0.76 5.93 5.48
CA THR A 62 1.94 6.46 4.79
C THR A 62 1.87 6.08 3.32
N PHE A 63 1.92 7.07 2.45
CA PHE A 63 2.14 6.90 1.03
C PHE A 63 3.61 7.18 0.71
N VAL A 64 4.25 6.31 -0.05
CA VAL A 64 5.64 6.48 -0.48
C VAL A 64 5.70 6.44 -2.00
N TYR A 65 5.94 7.60 -2.58
CA TYR A 65 6.21 7.72 -4.00
C TYR A 65 7.68 7.38 -4.26
N MET A 66 7.94 6.37 -5.07
CA MET A 66 9.30 5.85 -5.31
C MET A 66 9.95 6.46 -6.55
N GLY A 67 9.23 7.32 -7.26
CA GLY A 67 9.71 7.99 -8.45
C GLY A 67 10.31 9.39 -8.20
N ILE A 68 10.63 10.08 -9.29
CA ILE A 68 11.13 11.46 -9.29
C ILE A 68 9.99 12.41 -8.96
N THR A 69 10.26 13.40 -8.11
CA THR A 69 9.40 14.56 -7.90
C THR A 69 10.19 15.84 -8.15
N GLU A 70 9.51 16.96 -8.47
CA GLU A 70 10.16 18.25 -8.67
C GLU A 70 10.97 18.71 -7.46
N ASN A 71 10.55 18.33 -6.24
CA ASN A 71 11.21 18.64 -4.98
C ASN A 71 12.31 17.64 -4.59
N ALA A 72 12.54 16.61 -5.40
CA ALA A 72 13.59 15.64 -5.14
C ALA A 72 14.96 16.32 -5.30
N ASN A 73 15.80 16.24 -4.28
CA ASN A 73 17.17 16.78 -4.30
C ASN A 73 18.03 16.00 -5.31
N GLY A 74 18.20 16.56 -6.48
CA GLY A 74 19.01 16.02 -7.56
C GLY A 74 18.16 15.43 -8.71
N PRO A 75 18.80 15.10 -9.85
CA PRO A 75 18.12 14.70 -11.09
C PRO A 75 17.34 13.38 -10.95
N TYR A 76 17.58 12.61 -9.88
CA TYR A 76 16.96 11.31 -9.66
C TYR A 76 16.35 11.16 -8.27
N GLY A 77 16.26 12.23 -7.48
CA GLY A 77 15.77 12.17 -6.12
C GLY A 77 16.51 11.15 -5.23
N LYS A 78 16.43 11.31 -3.94
CA LYS A 78 16.85 10.22 -3.02
C LYS A 78 15.62 9.37 -2.76
N GLY A 79 15.42 8.34 -3.58
CA GLY A 79 14.40 7.30 -3.48
C GLY A 79 13.27 7.50 -2.47
N GLY A 80 12.12 7.94 -2.98
CA GLY A 80 10.87 7.98 -2.25
C GLY A 80 10.64 9.24 -1.40
N VAL A 81 9.60 9.99 -1.78
CA VAL A 81 9.01 11.02 -0.92
C VAL A 81 7.86 10.38 -0.16
N SER A 82 7.80 10.62 1.15
CA SER A 82 6.78 10.03 2.01
C SER A 82 5.77 11.10 2.43
N TYR A 83 4.49 10.75 2.32
CA TYR A 83 3.35 11.58 2.69
C TYR A 83 2.52 10.88 3.75
N GLY A 84 2.15 11.57 4.81
CA GLY A 84 1.14 11.15 5.75
C GLY A 84 -0.27 11.26 5.15
N LYS A 85 -1.29 10.85 5.91
CA LYS A 85 -2.68 10.85 5.44
C LYS A 85 -3.15 12.23 4.94
N GLU A 86 -2.91 13.28 5.71
CA GLU A 86 -3.33 14.64 5.34
C GLU A 86 -2.45 15.21 4.21
N ASP A 87 -1.13 15.03 4.28
CA ASP A 87 -0.17 15.53 3.29
C ASP A 87 -0.38 14.87 1.92
N PHE A 88 -0.90 13.63 1.88
CA PHE A 88 -1.28 12.98 0.63
C PHE A 88 -2.33 13.78 -0.14
N PHE A 89 -3.33 14.33 0.56
CA PHE A 89 -4.41 15.11 -0.05
C PHE A 89 -4.06 16.59 -0.26
N SER A 90 -3.21 17.17 0.60
CA SER A 90 -2.83 18.58 0.48
C SER A 90 -1.66 18.81 -0.47
N ASP A 91 -0.70 17.91 -0.51
CA ASP A 91 0.59 18.14 -1.17
C ASP A 91 0.81 17.22 -2.40
N TYR A 92 0.41 15.94 -2.32
CA TYR A 92 0.69 14.98 -3.40
C TYR A 92 -0.42 14.94 -4.45
N TRP A 93 -1.66 14.68 -4.06
CA TRP A 93 -2.75 14.44 -4.99
C TRP A 93 -3.08 15.64 -5.92
N PRO A 94 -3.02 16.90 -5.44
CA PRO A 94 -3.21 18.06 -6.32
C PRO A 94 -2.15 18.16 -7.43
N ILE A 95 -0.89 17.82 -7.13
CA ILE A 95 0.19 17.81 -8.13
C ILE A 95 -0.10 16.79 -9.24
N VAL A 96 -0.63 15.61 -8.89
CA VAL A 96 -1.02 14.61 -9.89
C VAL A 96 -2.08 15.18 -10.84
N GLY A 97 -3.07 15.90 -10.31
CA GLY A 97 -4.10 16.56 -11.13
C GLY A 97 -3.55 17.67 -12.04
N GLU A 98 -2.52 18.40 -11.60
CA GLU A 98 -1.84 19.40 -12.43
C GLU A 98 -1.01 18.76 -13.55
N LEU A 99 -0.36 17.64 -13.28
CA LEU A 99 0.51 16.93 -14.22
C LEU A 99 -0.27 16.07 -15.23
N LEU A 100 -1.45 15.60 -14.85
CA LEU A 100 -2.36 14.75 -15.63
C LEU A 100 -3.75 15.41 -15.72
N PRO A 101 -3.91 16.53 -16.42
CA PRO A 101 -5.13 17.33 -16.38
C PRO A 101 -6.37 16.62 -16.95
N ASN A 102 -6.18 15.58 -17.75
CA ASN A 102 -7.25 14.74 -18.27
C ASN A 102 -7.44 13.44 -17.48
N GLY A 103 -6.71 13.29 -16.35
CA GLY A 103 -6.68 12.06 -15.56
C GLY A 103 -5.85 10.97 -16.20
N ILE A 104 -5.99 9.76 -15.67
CA ILE A 104 -5.33 8.54 -16.13
C ILE A 104 -6.32 7.38 -16.04
N VAL A 105 -6.27 6.48 -17.00
CA VAL A 105 -6.94 5.18 -16.93
C VAL A 105 -5.92 4.14 -16.49
N LEU A 106 -6.19 3.44 -15.40
CA LEU A 106 -5.36 2.34 -14.90
C LEU A 106 -6.05 1.00 -15.16
N LYS A 107 -5.33 0.09 -15.79
CA LYS A 107 -5.78 -1.29 -16.03
C LYS A 107 -4.93 -2.25 -15.22
N THR A 108 -5.55 -2.98 -14.29
CA THR A 108 -4.88 -4.05 -13.55
C THR A 108 -4.58 -5.22 -14.48
N ILE A 109 -3.29 -5.58 -14.58
CA ILE A 109 -2.78 -6.66 -15.43
C ILE A 109 -2.56 -7.92 -14.60
N ASP A 110 -2.10 -7.76 -13.36
CA ASP A 110 -1.83 -8.86 -12.45
C ASP A 110 -1.96 -8.40 -10.99
N THR A 111 -2.17 -9.36 -10.08
CA THR A 111 -2.28 -9.11 -8.65
C THR A 111 -1.54 -10.20 -7.88
N ILE A 112 -0.62 -9.81 -7.01
CA ILE A 112 0.06 -10.71 -6.08
C ILE A 112 -0.38 -10.34 -4.68
N ALA A 113 -0.93 -11.29 -3.93
CA ALA A 113 -1.49 -11.00 -2.62
C ALA A 113 -1.34 -12.15 -1.62
N ASP A 114 -1.27 -11.76 -0.35
CA ASP A 114 -1.39 -12.63 0.82
C ASP A 114 -2.08 -11.87 1.97
N THR A 115 -2.09 -12.45 3.17
CA THR A 115 -2.70 -11.81 4.34
C THR A 115 -1.96 -10.55 4.81
N GLU A 116 -0.71 -10.33 4.37
CA GLU A 116 0.11 -9.21 4.80
C GLU A 116 0.08 -8.03 3.82
N GLY A 117 -0.28 -8.28 2.57
CA GLY A 117 -0.28 -7.21 1.58
C GLY A 117 -0.77 -7.61 0.20
N VAL A 118 -0.90 -6.58 -0.64
CA VAL A 118 -1.31 -6.68 -2.03
C VAL A 118 -0.34 -5.89 -2.89
N ALA A 119 0.10 -6.49 -3.99
CA ALA A 119 0.76 -5.77 -5.07
C ALA A 119 -0.16 -5.77 -6.30
N LEU A 120 -0.60 -4.59 -6.73
CA LEU A 120 -1.32 -4.41 -7.99
C LEU A 120 -0.32 -4.02 -9.07
N ILE A 121 -0.29 -4.77 -10.16
CA ILE A 121 0.51 -4.47 -11.35
C ILE A 121 -0.45 -3.87 -12.39
N GLN A 122 -0.18 -2.62 -12.81
CA GLN A 122 -1.10 -1.88 -13.65
C GLN A 122 -0.40 -1.23 -14.84
N GLU A 123 -1.14 -1.08 -15.93
CA GLU A 123 -0.78 -0.24 -17.08
C GLU A 123 -1.66 1.01 -17.07
N GLY A 124 -1.01 2.16 -17.24
CA GLY A 124 -1.67 3.46 -17.33
C GLY A 124 -1.73 3.95 -18.75
N ASP A 125 -2.83 4.62 -19.11
CA ASP A 125 -3.06 5.32 -20.35
C ASP A 125 -3.43 6.76 -19.99
N ALA A 126 -2.58 7.73 -20.33
CA ALA A 126 -2.76 9.13 -20.00
C ALA A 126 -2.02 10.06 -20.96
N GLU A 127 -2.48 11.31 -21.02
CA GLU A 127 -1.75 12.44 -21.60
C GLU A 127 -1.22 13.31 -20.44
N GLY A 128 0.09 13.31 -20.28
CA GLY A 128 0.78 14.22 -19.37
C GLY A 128 0.92 15.62 -19.97
N ILE A 129 1.25 16.62 -19.14
CA ILE A 129 1.40 18.02 -19.62
C ILE A 129 2.50 18.20 -20.68
N ASN A 130 3.35 17.20 -20.94
CA ASN A 130 4.41 17.21 -21.92
C ASN A 130 4.37 16.01 -22.89
N GLY A 131 3.21 15.42 -23.13
CA GLY A 131 2.95 14.37 -24.09
C GLY A 131 2.53 13.03 -23.45
N GLU A 132 2.33 12.05 -24.30
CA GLU A 132 1.84 10.72 -23.96
C GLU A 132 2.57 10.11 -22.73
N TYR A 133 1.79 9.63 -21.75
CA TYR A 133 2.28 9.14 -20.47
C TYR A 133 1.69 7.76 -20.17
N ASP A 134 1.98 6.79 -21.01
CA ASP A 134 1.57 5.41 -20.85
C ASP A 134 2.53 4.68 -19.91
N ASN A 135 2.40 4.96 -18.61
CA ASN A 135 3.31 4.44 -17.62
C ASN A 135 2.84 3.08 -17.06
N LYS A 136 3.77 2.38 -16.43
CA LYS A 136 3.51 1.09 -15.76
C LYS A 136 3.75 1.26 -14.27
N TYR A 137 2.89 0.61 -13.50
CA TYR A 137 2.85 0.80 -12.06
C TYR A 137 2.92 -0.53 -11.32
N VAL A 138 3.58 -0.51 -10.19
CA VAL A 138 3.43 -1.49 -9.12
C VAL A 138 3.05 -0.73 -7.84
N TRP A 139 1.84 -0.98 -7.38
CA TRP A 139 1.34 -0.44 -6.11
C TRP A 139 1.43 -1.52 -5.05
N ILE A 140 2.14 -1.27 -3.96
CA ILE A 140 2.28 -2.22 -2.86
C ILE A 140 1.51 -1.69 -1.65
N PHE A 141 0.46 -2.40 -1.27
CA PHE A 141 -0.40 -2.10 -0.14
C PHE A 141 -0.03 -2.95 1.06
N LYS A 142 -0.03 -2.35 2.24
CA LYS A 142 0.02 -3.02 3.54
C LYS A 142 -1.18 -2.57 4.37
N PHE A 143 -1.69 -3.49 5.19
CA PHE A 143 -2.92 -3.29 5.95
C PHE A 143 -2.66 -3.38 7.45
N LYS A 144 -3.46 -2.64 8.22
CA LYS A 144 -3.49 -2.66 9.68
C LYS A 144 -4.92 -2.37 10.13
N ASP A 145 -5.46 -3.16 11.05
CA ASP A 145 -6.82 -2.99 11.55
C ASP A 145 -7.89 -2.91 10.45
N SER A 146 -7.75 -3.73 9.39
CA SER A 146 -8.62 -3.76 8.21
C SER A 146 -8.63 -2.45 7.40
N LEU A 147 -7.64 -1.58 7.56
CA LEU A 147 -7.47 -0.33 6.83
C LEU A 147 -6.13 -0.34 6.09
N ILE A 148 -6.01 0.48 5.06
CA ILE A 148 -4.75 0.68 4.32
C ILE A 148 -3.79 1.48 5.20
N TYR A 149 -2.70 0.82 5.59
CA TYR A 149 -1.69 1.40 6.46
C TYR A 149 -0.52 2.01 5.69
N LYS A 150 -0.12 1.39 4.59
CA LYS A 150 0.98 1.88 3.75
C LYS A 150 0.73 1.56 2.29
N VAL A 151 1.02 2.54 1.44
CA VAL A 151 1.07 2.35 -0.01
C VAL A 151 2.45 2.77 -0.50
N ARG A 152 3.05 1.97 -1.39
CA ARG A 152 4.22 2.36 -2.17
C ARG A 152 3.88 2.30 -3.64
N GLU A 153 4.22 3.38 -4.35
CA GLU A 153 4.07 3.47 -5.79
C GLU A 153 5.43 3.40 -6.48
N TYR A 154 5.57 2.45 -7.39
CA TYR A 154 6.71 2.33 -8.30
C TYR A 154 6.23 2.53 -9.73
N ASN A 155 6.97 3.30 -10.51
CA ASN A 155 6.67 3.54 -11.91
C ASN A 155 7.96 3.84 -12.71
N SER A 156 7.84 4.23 -13.97
CA SER A 156 8.99 4.60 -14.80
C SER A 156 9.39 6.05 -14.58
N ASP A 157 10.50 6.29 -13.87
CA ASP A 157 11.10 7.61 -13.67
C ASP A 157 11.41 8.32 -14.98
N LEU A 158 11.77 7.58 -16.02
CA LEU A 158 12.02 8.14 -17.32
C LEU A 158 10.78 8.83 -17.90
N LEU A 159 9.62 8.19 -17.84
CA LEU A 159 8.37 8.77 -18.30
C LEU A 159 7.94 9.94 -17.41
N VAL A 160 8.03 9.77 -16.08
CA VAL A 160 7.77 10.86 -15.13
C VAL A 160 8.63 12.07 -15.46
N GLY A 161 9.94 11.89 -15.53
CA GLY A 161 10.86 13.00 -15.80
C GLY A 161 10.61 13.69 -17.13
N THR A 162 10.37 12.93 -18.20
CA THR A 162 10.26 13.52 -19.56
C THR A 162 8.86 14.01 -19.88
N ARG A 163 7.80 13.33 -19.42
CA ARG A 163 6.41 13.63 -19.78
C ARG A 163 5.68 14.51 -18.77
N LEU A 164 6.13 14.50 -17.52
CA LEU A 164 5.53 15.34 -16.48
C LEU A 164 6.43 16.53 -16.13
N TYR A 165 7.77 16.38 -16.07
CA TYR A 165 8.69 17.44 -15.61
C TYR A 165 9.62 18.03 -16.70
N LYS A 166 9.39 17.77 -17.99
CA LYS A 166 10.19 18.29 -19.11
C LYS A 166 11.67 17.97 -19.09
N ASN A 167 12.10 16.98 -18.32
CA ASN A 167 13.49 16.57 -18.33
C ASN A 167 13.89 16.03 -19.70
N LYS A 168 15.16 16.18 -20.05
CA LYS A 168 15.72 15.69 -21.31
C LYS A 168 16.81 14.67 -21.02
N LEU A 169 16.84 13.61 -21.83
CA LEU A 169 18.02 12.75 -21.91
C LEU A 169 19.10 13.50 -22.67
N VAL A 170 20.30 13.55 -22.11
CA VAL A 170 21.48 14.15 -22.74
C VAL A 170 22.52 13.03 -22.87
N GLU A 171 23.09 12.88 -24.08
CA GLU A 171 24.24 12.00 -24.28
C GLU A 171 25.48 12.68 -23.67
N ASP A 172 26.28 11.91 -22.94
CA ASP A 172 27.58 12.35 -22.47
C ASP A 172 28.56 12.39 -23.66
N ASP A 173 29.29 13.51 -23.85
CA ASP A 173 30.29 13.68 -24.87
C ASP A 173 31.57 12.85 -24.58
#